data_1d416010ccd276c4e46f8609e69a49f8
#
_entry.id   1d416010ccd276c4e46f8609e69a49f8
#
_cell.length_a   1.000
_cell.length_b   1.000
_cell.length_c   1.000
_cell.angle_alpha   90.00
_cell.angle_beta   90.00
_cell.angle_gamma   90.00
#
_symmetry.space_group_name_H-M   'P 1'
#
loop_
_entity.id
_entity.type
_entity.pdbx_description
1 polymer ?
#
loop_
_entity_poly.entity_id
_entity_poly.type
_entity_poly.pdbx_seq_one_letter_code
_entity_poly.pdbx_strand_id
1 'polypeptide(L)'
;VKRLDKLDRIEDVEIERPNIRINFSVDKQPGRILCTLKHVSKSFGDLKIIEDTGAEIDRGDKVALIGANGKGKSTLLRIIAGTEPFQGERIWGHNVDDSFYAQHQLEALNINNTVLEEMQSSRSGKTDLELRSLLGCFLFSGDDVEKKVKVLSGGEKARVALAKTMVSKANFLLLDEPTNHLDLHSVEL
;
A
#
# COMPACT_ATOMS: atom_id res chain seq x y z
N VAL A 1 -40.36 13.03 23.83
CA VAL A 1 -40.48 11.78 23.08
C VAL A 1 -41.27 11.98 21.82
N LYS A 2 -42.35 12.78 21.81
CA LYS A 2 -43.24 13.00 20.65
C LYS A 2 -42.66 13.82 19.45
N ARG A 3 -41.41 14.27 19.51
CA ARG A 3 -40.78 15.10 18.46
C ARG A 3 -39.83 14.30 17.54
N LEU A 4 -39.50 13.08 17.90
CA LEU A 4 -38.60 12.18 17.12
C LEU A 4 -39.40 11.36 16.07
N ASP A 5 -40.72 11.18 16.26
CA ASP A 5 -41.57 10.41 15.33
C ASP A 5 -41.90 11.16 14.03
N LYS A 6 -41.44 12.43 13.88
CA LYS A 6 -41.65 13.27 12.69
C LYS A 6 -40.41 13.49 11.83
N LEU A 7 -39.30 12.79 12.14
CA LEU A 7 -38.17 12.79 11.23
C LEU A 7 -38.38 11.72 10.18
N ASP A 8 -38.51 12.16 8.93
CA ASP A 8 -38.49 11.26 7.79
C ASP A 8 -37.18 10.42 7.92
N ARG A 9 -37.34 9.10 7.97
CA ARG A 9 -36.20 8.20 7.90
C ARG A 9 -35.54 8.44 6.54
N ILE A 10 -34.30 8.92 6.57
CA ILE A 10 -33.43 8.91 5.39
C ILE A 10 -33.30 7.44 5.00
N GLU A 11 -33.87 7.08 3.84
CA GLU A 11 -33.63 5.74 3.27
C GLU A 11 -32.13 5.55 3.11
N ASP A 12 -31.63 4.41 3.62
CA ASP A 12 -30.25 4.01 3.39
C ASP A 12 -30.04 3.95 1.88
N VAL A 13 -29.17 4.81 1.37
CA VAL A 13 -28.74 4.74 -0.02
C VAL A 13 -27.97 3.43 -0.14
N GLU A 14 -28.55 2.42 -0.81
CA GLU A 14 -27.79 1.25 -1.22
C GLU A 14 -26.63 1.71 -2.11
N ILE A 15 -25.48 1.84 -1.49
CA ILE A 15 -24.23 2.08 -2.21
C ILE A 15 -23.94 0.78 -2.94
N GLU A 16 -24.23 0.70 -4.25
CA GLU A 16 -23.73 -0.38 -5.09
C GLU A 16 -22.21 -0.43 -4.94
N ARG A 17 -21.74 -1.43 -4.20
CA ARG A 17 -20.30 -1.67 -4.04
C ARG A 17 -19.78 -2.25 -5.34
N PRO A 18 -18.97 -1.54 -6.12
CA PRO A 18 -18.37 -2.12 -7.31
C PRO A 18 -17.53 -3.31 -6.91
N ASN A 19 -17.75 -4.45 -7.55
CA ASN A 19 -17.00 -5.68 -7.29
C ASN A 19 -15.63 -5.53 -7.94
N ILE A 20 -14.69 -4.96 -7.19
CA ILE A 20 -13.37 -4.56 -7.68
C ILE A 20 -12.49 -5.79 -7.82
N ARG A 21 -12.13 -6.15 -9.05
CA ARG A 21 -11.12 -7.16 -9.32
C ARG A 21 -9.84 -6.46 -9.78
N ILE A 22 -8.89 -6.31 -8.87
CA ILE A 22 -7.57 -5.80 -9.22
C ILE A 22 -6.75 -6.96 -9.77
N ASN A 23 -6.43 -6.89 -11.06
CA ASN A 23 -5.53 -7.85 -11.68
C ASN A 23 -4.09 -7.36 -11.54
N PHE A 24 -3.31 -8.03 -10.72
CA PHE A 24 -1.89 -7.80 -10.61
C PHE A 24 -1.18 -8.42 -11.83
N SER A 25 -0.41 -7.62 -12.54
CA SER A 25 0.48 -8.10 -13.60
C SER A 25 1.91 -8.04 -13.11
N VAL A 26 2.61 -9.16 -13.17
CA VAL A 26 4.03 -9.24 -12.83
C VAL A 26 4.85 -9.40 -14.10
N ASP A 27 5.96 -8.70 -14.24
CA ASP A 27 6.85 -8.82 -15.40
C ASP A 27 7.64 -10.14 -15.37
N LYS A 28 8.04 -10.55 -14.18
CA LYS A 28 8.87 -11.74 -13.98
C LYS A 28 8.25 -12.62 -12.90
N GLN A 29 8.18 -13.90 -13.18
CA GLN A 29 7.77 -14.84 -12.14
C GLN A 29 8.93 -15.07 -11.18
N PRO A 30 8.77 -14.77 -9.88
CA PRO A 30 9.81 -14.99 -8.89
C PRO A 30 9.99 -16.49 -8.60
N GLY A 31 11.12 -16.85 -8.01
CA GLY A 31 11.37 -18.17 -7.45
C GLY A 31 10.33 -18.56 -6.38
N ARG A 32 10.49 -19.74 -5.78
CA ARG A 32 9.63 -20.18 -4.66
C ARG A 32 9.79 -19.27 -3.45
N ILE A 33 11.04 -19.03 -3.05
CA ILE A 33 11.36 -18.17 -1.91
C ILE A 33 11.53 -16.74 -2.41
N LEU A 34 10.83 -15.80 -1.78
CA LEU A 34 10.93 -14.37 -2.08
C LEU A 34 11.99 -13.68 -1.22
N CYS A 35 12.00 -13.97 0.09
CA CYS A 35 12.93 -13.37 1.02
C CYS A 35 13.25 -14.32 2.18
N THR A 36 14.51 -14.42 2.54
CA THR A 36 14.94 -15.13 3.74
C THR A 36 15.67 -14.16 4.67
N LEU A 37 15.27 -14.15 5.92
CA LEU A 37 15.91 -13.42 7.01
C LEU A 37 16.63 -14.42 7.91
N LYS A 38 17.89 -14.14 8.27
CA LYS A 38 18.69 -14.99 9.17
C LYS A 38 19.35 -14.14 10.23
N HIS A 39 19.15 -14.53 11.48
CA HIS A 39 19.78 -13.88 12.65
C HIS A 39 19.62 -12.37 12.66
N VAL A 40 18.43 -11.88 12.23
CA VAL A 40 18.15 -10.45 12.14
C VAL A 40 18.01 -9.86 13.52
N SER A 41 18.83 -8.86 13.82
CA SER A 41 18.76 -8.08 15.05
C SER A 41 18.80 -6.59 14.76
N LYS A 42 18.02 -5.81 15.52
CA LYS A 42 17.97 -4.36 15.41
C LYS A 42 17.73 -3.70 16.75
N SER A 43 18.56 -2.69 17.04
CA SER A 43 18.39 -1.83 18.22
C SER A 43 18.47 -0.36 17.82
N PHE A 44 17.80 0.51 18.59
CA PHE A 44 17.93 1.95 18.53
C PHE A 44 18.47 2.43 19.89
N GLY A 45 19.77 2.79 19.94
CA GLY A 45 20.46 2.97 21.20
C GLY A 45 20.41 1.70 22.05
N ASP A 46 19.96 1.82 23.28
CA ASP A 46 19.83 0.69 24.22
C ASP A 46 18.53 -0.12 24.03
N LEU A 47 17.60 0.39 23.22
CA LEU A 47 16.30 -0.25 22.99
C LEU A 47 16.43 -1.32 21.91
N LYS A 48 16.35 -2.59 22.31
CA LYS A 48 16.29 -3.73 21.40
C LYS A 48 14.88 -3.86 20.85
N ILE A 49 14.76 -3.90 19.51
CA ILE A 49 13.49 -3.98 18.79
C ILE A 49 13.29 -5.37 18.20
N ILE A 50 14.33 -5.93 17.61
CA ILE A 50 14.33 -7.27 17.01
C ILE A 50 15.58 -7.99 17.53
N GLU A 51 15.42 -9.22 18.00
CA GLU A 51 16.50 -10.04 18.51
C GLU A 51 16.51 -11.39 17.81
N ASP A 52 17.62 -11.71 17.17
CA ASP A 52 17.96 -13.00 16.54
C ASP A 52 16.76 -13.67 15.83
N THR A 53 16.08 -12.90 14.98
CA THR A 53 14.86 -13.34 14.29
C THR A 53 15.20 -13.90 12.92
N GLY A 54 14.61 -15.06 12.59
CA GLY A 54 14.65 -15.65 11.25
C GLY A 54 13.26 -15.82 10.68
N ALA A 55 13.12 -15.67 9.36
CA ALA A 55 11.87 -15.90 8.64
C ALA A 55 12.15 -16.24 7.19
N GLU A 56 11.27 -17.01 6.57
CA GLU A 56 11.26 -17.26 5.13
C GLU A 56 9.88 -16.91 4.60
N ILE A 57 9.82 -16.19 3.48
CA ILE A 57 8.58 -15.76 2.83
C ILE A 57 8.57 -16.41 1.46
N ASP A 58 7.57 -17.24 1.22
CA ASP A 58 7.37 -17.96 -0.04
C ASP A 58 6.47 -17.18 -1.00
N ARG A 59 6.57 -17.50 -2.26
CA ARG A 59 5.68 -16.95 -3.30
C ARG A 59 4.24 -17.37 -3.02
N GLY A 60 3.33 -16.39 -2.99
CA GLY A 60 1.91 -16.59 -2.74
C GLY A 60 1.53 -16.43 -1.26
N ASP A 61 2.49 -16.29 -0.37
CA ASP A 61 2.21 -16.01 1.03
C ASP A 61 1.53 -14.65 1.20
N LYS A 62 0.60 -14.62 2.15
CA LYS A 62 -0.05 -13.41 2.65
C LYS A 62 0.26 -13.28 4.13
N VAL A 63 1.25 -12.47 4.46
CA VAL A 63 1.77 -12.34 5.82
C VAL A 63 1.27 -11.04 6.44
N ALA A 64 0.66 -11.12 7.63
CA ALA A 64 0.29 -9.97 8.43
C ALA A 64 1.15 -9.86 9.68
N LEU A 65 1.78 -8.69 9.88
CA LEU A 65 2.52 -8.37 11.11
C LEU A 65 1.57 -7.75 12.13
N ILE A 66 1.28 -8.50 13.19
CA ILE A 66 0.33 -8.08 14.24
C ILE A 66 1.10 -7.79 15.53
N GLY A 67 0.75 -6.70 16.19
CA GLY A 67 1.36 -6.29 17.46
C GLY A 67 1.08 -4.84 17.81
N ALA A 68 1.32 -4.47 19.07
CA ALA A 68 1.16 -3.10 19.55
C ALA A 68 2.06 -2.11 18.79
N ASN A 69 1.70 -0.82 18.83
CA ASN A 69 2.52 0.23 18.22
C ASN A 69 3.90 0.31 18.91
N GLY A 70 4.93 0.64 18.14
CA GLY A 70 6.31 0.69 18.62
C GLY A 70 7.01 -0.66 18.81
N LYS A 71 6.36 -1.79 18.46
CA LYS A 71 6.95 -3.14 18.58
C LYS A 71 7.72 -3.61 17.34
N GLY A 72 8.15 -2.69 16.49
CA GLY A 72 9.09 -2.99 15.40
C GLY A 72 8.48 -3.48 14.10
N LYS A 73 7.13 -3.45 13.92
CA LYS A 73 6.48 -3.87 12.67
C LYS A 73 7.04 -3.11 11.45
N SER A 74 6.98 -1.79 11.47
CA SER A 74 7.53 -0.93 10.42
C SER A 74 9.04 -1.08 10.26
N THR A 75 9.77 -1.30 11.36
CA THR A 75 11.21 -1.55 11.33
C THR A 75 11.52 -2.84 10.57
N LEU A 76 10.77 -3.92 10.82
CA LEU A 76 10.94 -5.18 10.11
C LEU A 76 10.63 -5.04 8.62
N LEU A 77 9.53 -4.35 8.26
CA LEU A 77 9.20 -4.07 6.86
C LEU A 77 10.29 -3.26 6.15
N ARG A 78 10.86 -2.26 6.82
CA ARG A 78 11.97 -1.46 6.28
C ARG A 78 13.26 -2.28 6.15
N ILE A 79 13.52 -3.23 7.05
CA ILE A 79 14.64 -4.17 6.93
C ILE A 79 14.43 -5.06 5.70
N ILE A 80 13.23 -5.59 5.51
CA ILE A 80 12.90 -6.39 4.32
C ILE A 80 13.06 -5.53 3.05
N ALA A 81 12.52 -4.31 3.02
CA ALA A 81 12.66 -3.38 1.90
C ALA A 81 14.11 -2.88 1.68
N GLY A 82 15.02 -3.04 2.66
CA GLY A 82 16.42 -2.61 2.56
C GLY A 82 16.65 -1.14 2.86
N THR A 83 15.69 -0.48 3.46
CA THR A 83 15.78 0.95 3.81
C THR A 83 16.23 1.19 5.25
N GLU A 84 16.33 0.12 6.08
CA GLU A 84 16.76 0.19 7.46
C GLU A 84 17.99 -0.70 7.69
N PRO A 85 19.10 -0.18 8.25
CA PRO A 85 20.28 -0.99 8.59
C PRO A 85 19.99 -1.93 9.77
N PHE A 86 20.54 -3.13 9.72
CA PHE A 86 20.34 -4.19 10.71
C PHE A 86 21.57 -5.08 10.83
N GLN A 87 21.59 -5.97 11.82
CA GLN A 87 22.57 -7.06 11.97
C GLN A 87 21.92 -8.36 11.50
N GLY A 88 22.69 -9.26 10.90
CA GLY A 88 22.22 -10.51 10.32
C GLY A 88 22.20 -10.46 8.79
N GLU A 89 21.43 -11.34 8.18
CA GLU A 89 21.37 -11.48 6.73
C GLU A 89 19.93 -11.34 6.22
N ARG A 90 19.78 -10.65 5.08
CA ARG A 90 18.58 -10.64 4.25
C ARG A 90 18.96 -11.12 2.86
N ILE A 91 18.36 -12.20 2.42
CA ILE A 91 18.64 -12.84 1.14
C ILE A 91 17.38 -12.76 0.29
N TRP A 92 17.48 -12.06 -0.85
CA TRP A 92 16.42 -12.02 -1.85
C TRP A 92 16.40 -13.31 -2.68
N GLY A 93 15.20 -13.79 -2.98
CA GLY A 93 15.01 -14.87 -3.93
C GLY A 93 15.30 -14.47 -5.38
N HIS A 94 15.27 -15.44 -6.27
CA HIS A 94 15.48 -15.21 -7.69
C HIS A 94 14.33 -14.42 -8.32
N ASN A 95 14.65 -13.41 -9.15
CA ASN A 95 13.68 -12.55 -9.85
C ASN A 95 12.66 -11.85 -8.91
N VAL A 96 13.04 -11.50 -7.71
CA VAL A 96 12.18 -10.73 -6.81
C VAL A 96 12.33 -9.24 -7.13
N ASP A 97 11.22 -8.61 -7.46
CA ASP A 97 11.06 -7.16 -7.61
C ASP A 97 10.07 -6.71 -6.54
N ASP A 98 10.54 -5.97 -5.56
CA ASP A 98 9.70 -5.49 -4.44
C ASP A 98 9.12 -4.10 -4.70
N SER A 99 7.97 -3.84 -4.08
CA SER A 99 7.39 -2.50 -3.96
C SER A 99 6.95 -2.28 -2.52
N PHE A 100 7.45 -1.22 -1.91
CA PHE A 100 7.21 -0.90 -0.52
C PHE A 100 6.32 0.34 -0.39
N TYR A 101 5.11 0.16 0.15
CA TYR A 101 4.25 1.26 0.56
C TYR A 101 4.54 1.61 2.02
N ALA A 102 5.11 2.79 2.23
CA ALA A 102 5.38 3.34 3.55
C ALA A 102 4.74 4.73 3.69
N GLN A 103 4.55 5.18 4.91
CA GLN A 103 3.98 6.50 5.22
C GLN A 103 4.69 7.66 4.48
N HIS A 104 5.99 7.53 4.19
CA HIS A 104 6.77 8.54 3.45
C HIS A 104 6.47 8.58 1.95
N GLN A 105 5.73 7.64 1.40
CA GLN A 105 5.41 7.65 -0.03
C GLN A 105 4.43 8.76 -0.43
N LEU A 106 3.72 9.33 0.53
CA LEU A 106 2.93 10.55 0.29
C LEU A 106 3.82 11.73 -0.13
N GLU A 107 5.03 11.81 0.42
CA GLU A 107 6.03 12.83 0.10
C GLU A 107 6.75 12.57 -1.22
N ALA A 108 6.74 11.31 -1.69
CA ALA A 108 7.35 10.90 -2.95
C ALA A 108 6.46 11.18 -4.18
N LEU A 109 5.19 11.56 -3.98
CA LEU A 109 4.32 11.96 -5.07
C LEU A 109 4.76 13.31 -5.66
N ASN A 110 4.80 13.40 -6.99
CA ASN A 110 5.07 14.68 -7.64
C ASN A 110 3.82 15.58 -7.56
N ILE A 111 3.89 16.59 -6.73
CA ILE A 111 2.78 17.51 -6.47
C ILE A 111 2.31 18.30 -7.70
N ASN A 112 3.12 18.39 -8.75
CA ASN A 112 2.80 19.11 -9.98
C ASN A 112 2.10 18.23 -11.02
N ASN A 113 2.18 16.92 -10.88
CA ASN A 113 1.48 15.98 -11.75
C ASN A 113 -0.02 15.98 -11.45
N THR A 114 -0.84 15.65 -12.45
CA THR A 114 -2.21 15.20 -12.21
C THR A 114 -2.19 13.79 -11.58
N VAL A 115 -3.32 13.36 -11.04
CA VAL A 115 -3.45 11.99 -10.50
C VAL A 115 -3.13 10.96 -11.58
N LEU A 116 -3.62 11.16 -12.80
CA LEU A 116 -3.35 10.26 -13.92
C LEU A 116 -1.86 10.27 -14.32
N GLU A 117 -1.25 11.45 -14.45
CA GLU A 117 0.18 11.57 -14.76
C GLU A 117 1.06 10.90 -13.71
N GLU A 118 0.65 11.00 -12.43
CA GLU A 118 1.36 10.35 -11.34
C GLU A 118 1.29 8.82 -11.45
N MET A 119 0.14 8.26 -11.86
CA MET A 119 0.01 6.83 -12.13
C MET A 119 0.84 6.40 -13.34
N GLN A 120 0.84 7.19 -14.43
CA GLN A 120 1.65 6.92 -15.62
C GLN A 120 3.16 6.90 -15.30
N SER A 121 3.60 7.73 -14.33
CA SER A 121 4.99 7.77 -13.89
C SER A 121 5.50 6.46 -13.30
N SER A 122 4.60 5.56 -12.89
CA SER A 122 4.95 4.21 -12.40
C SER A 122 5.53 3.29 -13.47
N ARG A 123 5.43 3.67 -14.75
CA ARG A 123 5.87 2.88 -15.91
C ARG A 123 5.32 1.44 -15.92
N SER A 124 4.13 1.27 -15.42
CA SER A 124 3.46 -0.04 -15.30
C SER A 124 3.17 -0.70 -16.65
N GLY A 125 3.23 0.05 -17.75
CA GLY A 125 2.85 -0.43 -19.09
C GLY A 125 1.33 -0.50 -19.30
N LYS A 126 0.53 -0.08 -18.32
CA LYS A 126 -0.93 -0.03 -18.43
C LYS A 126 -1.36 1.16 -19.28
N THR A 127 -2.46 0.97 -20.00
CA THR A 127 -3.11 2.02 -20.78
C THR A 127 -3.80 3.03 -19.86
N ASP A 128 -4.06 4.24 -20.37
CA ASP A 128 -4.81 5.27 -19.62
C ASP A 128 -6.18 4.77 -19.15
N LEU A 129 -6.85 3.96 -19.97
CA LEU A 129 -8.14 3.39 -19.60
C LEU A 129 -8.03 2.43 -18.39
N GLU A 130 -6.99 1.59 -18.37
CA GLU A 130 -6.75 0.68 -17.24
C GLU A 130 -6.35 1.46 -15.97
N LEU A 131 -5.56 2.53 -16.11
CA LEU A 131 -5.18 3.39 -14.99
C LEU A 131 -6.40 4.15 -14.44
N ARG A 132 -7.26 4.68 -15.30
CA ARG A 132 -8.52 5.33 -14.89
C ARG A 132 -9.47 4.34 -14.22
N SER A 133 -9.58 3.13 -14.75
CA SER A 133 -10.38 2.06 -14.16
C SER A 133 -9.89 1.71 -12.75
N LEU A 134 -8.57 1.57 -12.58
CA LEU A 134 -7.99 1.33 -11.26
C LEU A 134 -8.21 2.51 -10.31
N LEU A 135 -8.01 3.75 -10.78
CA LEU A 135 -8.25 4.95 -9.98
C LEU A 135 -9.72 5.05 -9.55
N GLY A 136 -10.65 4.60 -10.39
CA GLY A 136 -12.06 4.45 -10.03
C GLY A 136 -12.26 3.54 -8.81
N CYS A 137 -11.47 2.45 -8.72
CA CYS A 137 -11.45 1.58 -7.53
C CYS A 137 -10.99 2.31 -6.27
N PHE A 138 -10.16 3.33 -6.41
CA PHE A 138 -9.67 4.19 -5.32
C PHE A 138 -10.48 5.48 -5.17
N LEU A 139 -11.74 5.48 -5.63
CA LEU A 139 -12.70 6.59 -5.53
C LEU A 139 -12.28 7.87 -6.26
N PHE A 140 -11.49 7.75 -7.33
CA PHE A 140 -11.23 8.84 -8.25
C PHE A 140 -12.06 8.64 -9.51
N SER A 141 -13.05 9.46 -9.75
CA SER A 141 -13.97 9.34 -10.88
C SER A 141 -13.99 10.60 -11.74
N GLY A 142 -14.33 10.44 -13.02
CA GLY A 142 -14.50 11.57 -13.94
C GLY A 142 -13.29 12.50 -13.95
N ASP A 143 -13.52 13.76 -13.61
CA ASP A 143 -12.49 14.82 -13.62
C ASP A 143 -11.51 14.76 -12.43
N ASP A 144 -11.74 13.90 -11.44
CA ASP A 144 -10.84 13.79 -10.31
C ASP A 144 -9.44 13.36 -10.71
N VAL A 145 -9.31 12.56 -11.77
CA VAL A 145 -8.02 12.08 -12.26
C VAL A 145 -7.17 13.18 -12.90
N GLU A 146 -7.79 14.29 -13.29
CA GLU A 146 -7.11 15.47 -13.85
C GLU A 146 -6.70 16.48 -12.76
N LYS A 147 -7.14 16.28 -11.51
CA LYS A 147 -6.72 17.12 -10.40
C LYS A 147 -5.22 16.97 -10.16
N LYS A 148 -4.56 18.06 -9.84
CA LYS A 148 -3.14 18.01 -9.46
C LYS A 148 -2.98 17.43 -8.06
N VAL A 149 -1.94 16.63 -7.85
CA VAL A 149 -1.63 16.01 -6.55
C VAL A 149 -1.53 17.05 -5.42
N LYS A 150 -1.07 18.28 -5.71
CA LYS A 150 -0.96 19.36 -4.72
C LYS A 150 -2.29 19.77 -4.07
N VAL A 151 -3.43 19.63 -4.78
CA VAL A 151 -4.73 20.04 -4.27
C VAL A 151 -5.48 18.93 -3.55
N LEU A 152 -4.93 17.71 -3.55
CA LEU A 152 -5.51 16.56 -2.89
C LEU A 152 -5.36 16.65 -1.37
N SER A 153 -6.37 16.17 -0.65
CA SER A 153 -6.31 15.90 0.79
C SER A 153 -5.27 14.82 1.12
N GLY A 154 -4.92 14.69 2.40
CA GLY A 154 -4.00 13.62 2.86
C GLY A 154 -4.51 12.22 2.51
N GLY A 155 -5.81 11.95 2.71
CA GLY A 155 -6.42 10.67 2.36
C GLY A 155 -6.43 10.38 0.86
N GLU A 156 -6.72 11.38 0.02
CA GLU A 156 -6.65 11.23 -1.44
C GLU A 156 -5.21 10.94 -1.90
N LYS A 157 -4.21 11.64 -1.35
CA LYS A 157 -2.80 11.34 -1.62
C LYS A 157 -2.43 9.92 -1.22
N ALA A 158 -2.92 9.44 -0.07
CA ALA A 158 -2.69 8.07 0.38
C ALA A 158 -3.27 7.04 -0.62
N ARG A 159 -4.50 7.28 -1.12
CA ARG A 159 -5.12 6.44 -2.14
C ARG A 159 -4.32 6.42 -3.45
N VAL A 160 -3.84 7.58 -3.91
CA VAL A 160 -2.97 7.66 -5.12
C VAL A 160 -1.67 6.89 -4.90
N ALA A 161 -1.00 7.06 -3.76
CA ALA A 161 0.25 6.37 -3.44
C ALA A 161 0.03 4.84 -3.36
N LEU A 162 -1.06 4.39 -2.75
CA LEU A 162 -1.41 2.97 -2.69
C LEU A 162 -1.73 2.43 -4.08
N ALA A 163 -2.54 3.12 -4.88
CA ALA A 163 -2.85 2.75 -6.25
C ALA A 163 -1.56 2.65 -7.10
N LYS A 164 -0.64 3.60 -6.95
CA LYS A 164 0.67 3.60 -7.63
C LYS A 164 1.51 2.38 -7.24
N THR A 165 1.53 2.01 -5.96
CA THR A 165 2.21 0.80 -5.49
C THR A 165 1.60 -0.46 -6.12
N MET A 166 0.27 -0.52 -6.24
CA MET A 166 -0.44 -1.69 -6.78
C MET A 166 -0.30 -1.84 -8.30
N VAL A 167 -0.11 -0.76 -9.05
CA VAL A 167 0.16 -0.86 -10.50
C VAL A 167 1.63 -1.13 -10.80
N SER A 168 2.50 -1.08 -9.81
CA SER A 168 3.89 -1.45 -9.99
C SER A 168 3.96 -2.89 -10.49
N LYS A 169 4.97 -3.20 -11.30
CA LYS A 169 5.20 -4.55 -11.82
C LYS A 169 5.87 -5.46 -10.79
N ALA A 170 5.91 -5.03 -9.54
CA ALA A 170 6.48 -5.76 -8.44
C ALA A 170 5.74 -7.09 -8.21
N ASN A 171 6.50 -8.10 -7.86
CA ASN A 171 5.99 -9.42 -7.52
C ASN A 171 6.04 -9.71 -6.02
N PHE A 172 6.51 -8.74 -5.23
CA PHE A 172 6.49 -8.75 -3.78
C PHE A 172 6.07 -7.38 -3.25
N LEU A 173 4.93 -7.33 -2.57
CA LEU A 173 4.38 -6.09 -2.01
C LEU A 173 4.60 -6.05 -0.50
N LEU A 174 5.14 -4.94 -0.02
CA LEU A 174 5.33 -4.62 1.39
C LEU A 174 4.44 -3.43 1.71
N LEU A 175 3.53 -3.58 2.67
CA LEU A 175 2.55 -2.55 3.02
C LEU A 175 2.68 -2.20 4.50
N ASP A 176 3.12 -0.98 4.81
CA ASP A 176 3.23 -0.46 6.17
C ASP A 176 2.03 0.42 6.49
N GLU A 177 1.13 -0.10 7.34
CA GLU A 177 -0.11 0.57 7.75
C GLU A 177 -0.92 1.15 6.57
N PRO A 178 -1.26 0.33 5.54
CA PRO A 178 -1.87 0.82 4.30
C PRO A 178 -3.23 1.47 4.50
N THR A 179 -3.90 1.21 5.62
CA THR A 179 -5.19 1.80 5.98
C THR A 179 -5.07 3.13 6.73
N ASN A 180 -3.86 3.51 7.16
CA ASN A 180 -3.65 4.80 7.78
C ASN A 180 -3.97 5.93 6.77
N HIS A 181 -4.71 6.91 7.24
CA HIS A 181 -5.19 8.03 6.41
C HIS A 181 -6.25 7.67 5.36
N LEU A 182 -6.74 6.43 5.32
CA LEU A 182 -7.92 6.07 4.54
C LEU A 182 -9.18 6.29 5.37
N ASP A 183 -10.23 6.79 4.74
CA ASP A 183 -11.56 6.82 5.35
C ASP A 183 -12.17 5.40 5.39
N LEU A 184 -13.24 5.22 6.17
CA LEU A 184 -13.90 3.93 6.33
C LEU A 184 -14.33 3.30 4.99
N HIS A 185 -14.76 4.11 4.03
CA HIS A 185 -15.16 3.62 2.70
C HIS A 185 -13.97 3.12 1.89
N SER A 186 -12.81 3.79 2.03
CA SER A 186 -11.57 3.39 1.34
C SER A 186 -10.90 2.16 1.95
N VAL A 187 -11.16 1.85 3.23
CA VAL A 187 -10.60 0.65 3.90
C VAL A 187 -11.34 -0.62 3.50
N GLU A 188 -12.60 -0.51 3.08
CA GLU A 188 -13.43 -1.65 2.67
C GLU A 188 -13.22 -2.08 1.21
N LEU A 189 -12.36 -1.35 0.46
CA LEU A 189 -11.91 -1.67 -0.90
C LEU A 189 -10.79 -2.71 -0.89
#